data_ec96aab8b4ff517aea8968a0dd6f6293
#
_entry.id   ec96aab8b4ff517aea8968a0dd6f6293
#
_cell.length_a   1.000
_cell.length_b   1.000
_cell.length_c   1.000
_cell.angle_alpha   90.00
_cell.angle_beta   90.00
_cell.angle_gamma   90.00
#
_symmetry.space_group_name_H-M   'P 1'
#
loop_
_entity.id
_entity.type
_entity.pdbx_description
1 polymer ?
#
loop_
_entity_poly.entity_id
_entity_poly.type
_entity_poly.pdbx_seq_one_letter_code
_entity_poly.pdbx_strand_id
1 'polypeptide(L)'
;MLTLGEVQASLPANMKSAADQSLVDTLNAIAVDPLIAEQIRENFISYAGVMRDGKFKTEDYLAAIQYVSFKLMGDSNKDAWARAFPQRYALLKARGASEKEISAHVAAYSKGKLVNAILDQSMVPTYLLNADLYQKALNVQADLMITANSEKVRSDAANSLI
;
A
#
# COMPACT_ATOMS: atom_id res chain seq x y z
N MET A 1 -14.95 -6.60 -6.03
CA MET A 1 -14.21 -7.00 -7.25
C MET A 1 -14.04 -5.79 -8.14
N LEU A 2 -12.86 -5.61 -8.73
CA LEU A 2 -12.58 -4.49 -9.63
C LEU A 2 -13.16 -4.75 -11.03
N THR A 3 -13.53 -3.68 -11.69
CA THR A 3 -13.95 -3.67 -13.08
C THR A 3 -12.86 -3.05 -13.97
N LEU A 4 -12.91 -3.33 -15.26
CA LEU A 4 -11.96 -2.75 -16.21
C LEU A 4 -12.01 -1.21 -16.20
N GLY A 5 -13.21 -0.64 -16.10
CA GLY A 5 -13.39 0.81 -16.03
C GLY A 5 -12.72 1.45 -14.81
N GLU A 6 -12.83 0.83 -13.64
CA GLU A 6 -12.18 1.32 -12.41
C GLU A 6 -10.66 1.26 -12.52
N VAL A 7 -10.12 0.16 -13.04
CA VAL A 7 -8.67 0.02 -13.25
C VAL A 7 -8.16 1.05 -14.25
N GLN A 8 -8.85 1.21 -15.38
CA GLN A 8 -8.47 2.23 -16.39
C GLN A 8 -8.58 3.65 -15.86
N ALA A 9 -9.59 3.95 -15.05
CA ALA A 9 -9.76 5.27 -14.46
C ALA A 9 -8.64 5.63 -13.47
N SER A 10 -8.08 4.64 -12.77
CA SER A 10 -7.01 4.85 -11.78
C SER A 10 -5.63 5.04 -12.41
N LEU A 11 -5.40 4.46 -13.59
CA LEU A 11 -4.10 4.53 -14.26
C LEU A 11 -3.89 5.87 -14.97
N PRO A 12 -2.64 6.36 -15.00
CA PRO A 12 -2.28 7.52 -15.81
C PRO A 12 -2.62 7.31 -17.29
N ALA A 13 -2.86 8.40 -18.01
CA ALA A 13 -3.34 8.36 -19.40
C ALA A 13 -2.44 7.51 -20.33
N ASN A 14 -1.12 7.57 -20.11
CA ASN A 14 -0.14 6.77 -20.87
C ASN A 14 -0.16 5.27 -20.56
N MET A 15 -0.83 4.85 -19.49
CA MET A 15 -0.89 3.46 -19.05
C MET A 15 -2.28 2.83 -19.21
N LYS A 16 -3.29 3.60 -19.60
CA LYS A 16 -4.67 3.09 -19.72
C LYS A 16 -4.79 1.95 -20.74
N SER A 17 -4.00 1.98 -21.80
CA SER A 17 -3.99 0.92 -22.80
C SER A 17 -3.37 -0.39 -22.30
N ALA A 18 -2.59 -0.35 -21.23
CA ALA A 18 -2.04 -1.55 -20.60
C ALA A 18 -3.02 -2.23 -19.64
N ALA A 19 -4.13 -1.57 -19.31
CA ALA A 19 -5.20 -2.15 -18.50
C ALA A 19 -6.17 -2.89 -19.42
N ASP A 20 -6.06 -4.19 -19.43
CA ASP A 20 -6.95 -5.10 -20.15
C ASP A 20 -7.73 -6.00 -19.18
N GLN A 21 -8.63 -6.79 -19.72
CA GLN A 21 -9.44 -7.72 -18.92
C GLN A 21 -8.56 -8.75 -18.19
N SER A 22 -7.44 -9.16 -18.79
CA SER A 22 -6.52 -10.12 -18.19
C SER A 22 -5.89 -9.57 -16.88
N LEU A 23 -5.53 -8.29 -16.87
CA LEU A 23 -5.04 -7.63 -15.65
C LEU A 23 -6.14 -7.59 -14.55
N VAL A 24 -7.37 -7.25 -14.93
CA VAL A 24 -8.51 -7.22 -14.01
C VAL A 24 -8.77 -8.61 -13.44
N ASP A 25 -8.76 -9.62 -14.29
CA ASP A 25 -8.96 -11.01 -13.86
C ASP A 25 -7.85 -11.46 -12.91
N THR A 26 -6.60 -11.08 -13.18
CA THR A 26 -5.46 -11.35 -12.31
C THR A 26 -5.63 -10.67 -10.94
N LEU A 27 -6.02 -9.40 -10.92
CA LEU A 27 -6.28 -8.66 -9.68
C LEU A 27 -7.42 -9.28 -8.86
N ASN A 28 -8.47 -9.73 -9.54
CA ASN A 28 -9.61 -10.34 -8.89
C ASN A 28 -9.35 -11.79 -8.46
N ALA A 29 -8.39 -12.46 -9.08
CA ALA A 29 -8.03 -13.85 -8.79
C ALA A 29 -6.87 -14.00 -7.78
N ILE A 30 -6.45 -12.93 -7.12
CA ILE A 30 -5.37 -13.00 -6.13
C ILE A 30 -5.71 -14.00 -5.04
N ALA A 31 -4.94 -15.08 -4.99
CA ALA A 31 -5.18 -16.24 -4.11
C ALA A 31 -4.55 -16.04 -2.73
N VAL A 32 -5.15 -15.17 -1.94
CA VAL A 32 -4.80 -14.91 -0.54
C VAL A 32 -6.08 -14.75 0.28
N ASP A 33 -5.95 -14.52 1.57
CA ASP A 33 -7.08 -14.15 2.41
C ASP A 33 -7.91 -13.02 1.78
N PRO A 34 -9.24 -13.10 1.77
CA PRO A 34 -10.11 -12.11 1.14
C PRO A 34 -9.87 -10.66 1.58
N LEU A 35 -9.56 -10.44 2.85
CA LEU A 35 -9.25 -9.09 3.37
C LEU A 35 -7.92 -8.57 2.80
N ILE A 36 -6.94 -9.44 2.71
CA ILE A 36 -5.63 -9.11 2.11
C ILE A 36 -5.78 -8.83 0.61
N ALA A 37 -6.55 -9.66 -0.09
CA ALA A 37 -6.82 -9.47 -1.51
C ALA A 37 -7.52 -8.13 -1.78
N GLU A 38 -8.48 -7.74 -0.95
CA GLU A 38 -9.14 -6.45 -1.05
C GLU A 38 -8.17 -5.29 -0.82
N GLN A 39 -7.33 -5.40 0.20
CA GLN A 39 -6.32 -4.38 0.50
C GLN A 39 -5.32 -4.23 -0.66
N ILE A 40 -4.92 -5.32 -1.30
CA ILE A 40 -4.05 -5.26 -2.47
C ILE A 40 -4.75 -4.53 -3.62
N ARG A 41 -6.03 -4.82 -3.88
CA ARG A 41 -6.81 -4.14 -4.92
C ARG A 41 -6.95 -2.64 -4.64
N GLU A 42 -7.27 -2.27 -3.41
CA GLU A 42 -7.35 -0.87 -2.98
C GLU A 42 -6.01 -0.15 -3.15
N ASN A 43 -4.91 -0.78 -2.75
CA ASN A 43 -3.57 -0.23 -2.89
C ASN A 43 -3.18 -0.07 -4.37
N PHE A 44 -3.56 -1.03 -5.22
CA PHE A 44 -3.32 -0.93 -6.66
C PHE A 44 -3.96 0.33 -7.24
N ILE A 45 -5.19 0.61 -6.88
CA ILE A 45 -5.92 1.82 -7.32
C ILE A 45 -5.30 3.08 -6.70
N SER A 46 -5.04 3.06 -5.40
CA SER A 46 -4.61 4.25 -4.65
C SER A 46 -3.23 4.75 -5.04
N TYR A 47 -2.30 3.84 -5.35
CA TYR A 47 -0.91 4.20 -5.65
C TYR A 47 -0.59 4.24 -7.14
N ALA A 48 -1.59 4.11 -8.01
CA ALA A 48 -1.40 4.09 -9.46
C ALA A 48 -0.70 5.34 -10.03
N GLY A 49 -0.74 6.46 -9.29
CA GLY A 49 -0.05 7.70 -9.66
C GLY A 49 1.46 7.57 -9.81
N VAL A 50 2.10 6.60 -9.15
CA VAL A 50 3.55 6.35 -9.29
C VAL A 50 3.94 5.93 -10.71
N MET A 51 2.99 5.40 -11.48
CA MET A 51 3.20 5.00 -12.88
C MET A 51 3.30 6.20 -13.83
N ARG A 52 3.00 7.41 -13.35
CA ARG A 52 3.02 8.65 -14.14
C ARG A 52 4.44 9.08 -14.48
N ASP A 53 5.37 8.91 -13.54
CA ASP A 53 6.73 9.46 -13.62
C ASP A 53 7.79 8.41 -13.99
N GLY A 54 7.39 7.14 -14.19
CA GLY A 54 8.29 6.03 -14.48
C GLY A 54 7.82 5.19 -15.67
N LYS A 55 8.77 4.58 -16.36
CA LYS A 55 8.51 3.61 -17.43
C LYS A 55 8.46 2.19 -16.84
N PHE A 56 7.44 1.93 -16.05
CA PHE A 56 7.24 0.63 -15.43
C PHE A 56 6.17 -0.16 -16.17
N LYS A 57 6.35 -1.48 -16.23
CA LYS A 57 5.32 -2.39 -16.73
C LYS A 57 4.23 -2.56 -15.67
N THR A 58 2.99 -2.75 -16.12
CA THR A 58 1.84 -2.97 -15.23
C THR A 58 2.02 -4.22 -14.37
N GLU A 59 2.62 -5.27 -14.91
CA GLU A 59 2.95 -6.50 -14.18
C GLU A 59 3.94 -6.25 -13.04
N ASP A 60 4.98 -5.45 -13.29
CA ASP A 60 5.95 -5.05 -12.27
C ASP A 60 5.30 -4.21 -11.19
N TYR A 61 4.38 -3.32 -11.57
CA TYR A 61 3.60 -2.53 -10.64
C TYR A 61 2.72 -3.40 -9.75
N LEU A 62 2.01 -4.39 -10.33
CA LEU A 62 1.19 -5.32 -9.56
C LEU A 62 2.03 -6.12 -8.54
N ALA A 63 3.18 -6.63 -8.96
CA ALA A 63 4.09 -7.34 -8.07
C ALA A 63 4.61 -6.45 -6.94
N ALA A 64 4.95 -5.20 -7.25
CA ALA A 64 5.40 -4.22 -6.26
C ALA A 64 4.28 -3.84 -5.28
N ILE A 65 3.04 -3.69 -5.76
CA ILE A 65 1.88 -3.45 -4.90
C ILE A 65 1.64 -4.62 -3.95
N GLN A 66 1.76 -5.85 -4.41
CA GLN A 66 1.65 -7.03 -3.54
C GLN A 66 2.74 -7.01 -2.45
N TYR A 67 3.99 -6.81 -2.85
CA TYR A 67 5.11 -6.73 -1.92
C TYR A 67 4.91 -5.64 -0.85
N VAL A 68 4.58 -4.43 -1.27
CA VAL A 68 4.35 -3.31 -0.35
C VAL A 68 3.16 -3.58 0.56
N SER A 69 2.08 -4.15 0.03
CA SER A 69 0.90 -4.50 0.83
C SER A 69 1.25 -5.48 1.95
N PHE A 70 2.02 -6.53 1.65
CA PHE A 70 2.50 -7.46 2.67
C PHE A 70 3.42 -6.78 3.70
N LYS A 71 4.29 -5.89 3.25
CA LYS A 71 5.13 -5.08 4.14
C LYS A 71 4.31 -4.22 5.09
N LEU A 72 3.29 -3.54 4.59
CA LEU A 72 2.41 -2.70 5.39
C LEU A 72 1.59 -3.49 6.41
N MET A 73 1.35 -4.78 6.14
CA MET A 73 0.69 -5.69 7.07
C MET A 73 1.63 -6.29 8.12
N GLY A 74 2.91 -5.98 8.07
CA GLY A 74 3.90 -6.39 9.06
C GLY A 74 4.84 -7.51 8.64
N ASP A 75 4.78 -7.99 7.42
CA ASP A 75 5.71 -9.00 6.92
C ASP A 75 7.15 -8.46 6.89
N SER A 76 8.11 -9.33 7.13
CA SER A 76 9.53 -9.04 6.88
C SER A 76 9.77 -8.84 5.37
N ASN A 77 10.90 -8.23 5.01
CA ASN A 77 11.26 -8.08 3.59
C ASN A 77 11.28 -9.43 2.87
N LYS A 78 11.85 -10.46 3.50
CA LYS A 78 11.93 -11.81 2.94
C LYS A 78 10.54 -12.43 2.75
N ASP A 79 9.69 -12.36 3.77
CA ASP A 79 8.35 -12.97 3.71
C ASP A 79 7.48 -12.25 2.68
N ALA A 80 7.50 -10.93 2.65
CA ALA A 80 6.78 -10.15 1.65
C ALA A 80 7.26 -10.46 0.23
N TRP A 81 8.57 -10.59 0.02
CA TRP A 81 9.13 -10.93 -1.28
C TRP A 81 8.76 -12.35 -1.70
N ALA A 82 8.84 -13.33 -0.80
CA ALA A 82 8.46 -14.71 -1.08
C ALA A 82 6.98 -14.84 -1.46
N ARG A 83 6.11 -14.06 -0.83
CA ARG A 83 4.68 -14.02 -1.13
C ARG A 83 4.37 -13.30 -2.45
N ALA A 84 5.09 -12.23 -2.76
CA ALA A 84 4.93 -11.50 -4.01
C ALA A 84 5.53 -12.26 -5.21
N PHE A 85 6.56 -13.04 -5.00
CA PHE A 85 7.28 -13.81 -6.02
C PHE A 85 7.40 -15.30 -5.65
N PRO A 86 6.29 -16.02 -5.48
CA PRO A 86 6.32 -17.38 -4.98
C PRO A 86 7.08 -18.34 -5.91
N GLN A 87 6.99 -18.14 -7.21
CA GLN A 87 7.70 -18.97 -8.20
C GLN A 87 9.20 -18.74 -8.15
N ARG A 88 9.65 -17.48 -8.05
CA ARG A 88 11.09 -17.16 -7.92
C ARG A 88 11.65 -17.74 -6.64
N TYR A 89 10.92 -17.59 -5.55
CA TYR A 89 11.32 -18.14 -4.27
C TYR A 89 11.42 -19.67 -4.31
N ALA A 90 10.43 -20.34 -4.88
CA ALA A 90 10.43 -21.80 -5.06
C ALA A 90 11.60 -22.27 -5.91
N LEU A 91 11.93 -21.59 -7.00
CA LEU A 91 13.08 -21.90 -7.85
C LEU A 91 14.41 -21.76 -7.11
N LEU A 92 14.59 -20.69 -6.32
CA LEU A 92 15.79 -20.49 -5.50
C LEU A 92 15.93 -21.63 -4.48
N LYS A 93 14.86 -22.01 -3.82
CA LYS A 93 14.85 -23.13 -2.87
C LYS A 93 15.17 -24.47 -3.56
N ALA A 94 14.55 -24.72 -4.71
CA ALA A 94 14.73 -25.98 -5.47
C ALA A 94 16.18 -26.19 -5.94
N ARG A 95 16.89 -25.11 -6.32
CA ARG A 95 18.30 -25.20 -6.71
C ARG A 95 19.28 -25.13 -5.54
N GLY A 96 18.81 -25.09 -4.31
CA GLY A 96 19.65 -25.07 -3.12
C GLY A 96 20.33 -23.74 -2.83
N ALA A 97 19.74 -22.61 -3.26
CA ALA A 97 20.25 -21.28 -2.95
C ALA A 97 20.40 -21.07 -1.44
N SER A 98 21.51 -20.47 -1.02
CA SER A 98 21.74 -20.17 0.40
C SER A 98 20.84 -19.04 0.90
N GLU A 99 20.65 -18.97 2.22
CA GLU A 99 19.91 -17.86 2.84
C GLU A 99 20.56 -16.50 2.51
N LYS A 100 21.87 -16.45 2.41
CA LYS A 100 22.62 -15.24 2.00
C LYS A 100 22.26 -14.83 0.58
N GLU A 101 22.17 -15.77 -0.34
CA GLU A 101 21.77 -15.50 -1.73
C GLU A 101 20.33 -14.99 -1.82
N ILE A 102 19.41 -15.66 -1.13
CA ILE A 102 18.01 -15.23 -1.06
C ILE A 102 17.90 -13.83 -0.47
N SER A 103 18.61 -13.57 0.63
CA SER A 103 18.62 -12.24 1.25
C SER A 103 19.18 -11.16 0.32
N ALA A 104 20.15 -11.49 -0.52
CA ALA A 104 20.68 -10.56 -1.52
C ALA A 104 19.65 -10.19 -2.58
N HIS A 105 18.87 -11.16 -3.07
CA HIS A 105 17.75 -10.90 -4.00
C HIS A 105 16.69 -10.01 -3.37
N VAL A 106 16.31 -10.30 -2.14
CA VAL A 106 15.32 -9.53 -1.38
C VAL A 106 15.80 -8.09 -1.16
N ALA A 107 17.04 -7.92 -0.72
CA ALA A 107 17.64 -6.61 -0.49
C ALA A 107 17.71 -5.77 -1.78
N ALA A 108 18.10 -6.38 -2.90
CA ALA A 108 18.14 -5.70 -4.19
C ALA A 108 16.74 -5.24 -4.62
N TYR A 109 15.73 -6.08 -4.44
CA TYR A 109 14.35 -5.74 -4.76
C TYR A 109 13.82 -4.60 -3.88
N SER A 110 14.09 -4.64 -2.57
CA SER A 110 13.65 -3.63 -1.62
C SER A 110 14.24 -2.24 -1.89
N LYS A 111 15.36 -2.15 -2.59
CA LYS A 111 16.01 -0.90 -3.02
C LYS A 111 15.53 -0.44 -4.40
N GLY A 112 14.65 -1.19 -5.04
CA GLY A 112 14.14 -0.88 -6.36
C GLY A 112 13.37 0.45 -6.40
N LYS A 113 13.47 1.14 -7.53
CA LYS A 113 12.86 2.47 -7.71
C LYS A 113 11.34 2.44 -7.59
N LEU A 114 10.70 1.45 -8.18
CA LEU A 114 9.24 1.31 -8.15
C LEU A 114 8.72 1.03 -6.73
N VAL A 115 9.36 0.09 -6.03
CA VAL A 115 9.00 -0.25 -4.64
C VAL A 115 9.13 0.98 -3.74
N ASN A 116 10.21 1.73 -3.86
CA ASN A 116 10.43 2.92 -3.05
C ASN A 116 9.44 4.04 -3.40
N ALA A 117 9.09 4.22 -4.67
CA ALA A 117 8.06 5.18 -5.07
C ALA A 117 6.70 4.86 -4.45
N ILE A 118 6.31 3.58 -4.41
CA ILE A 118 5.07 3.15 -3.76
C ILE A 118 5.14 3.32 -2.24
N LEU A 119 6.25 2.95 -1.61
CA LEU A 119 6.44 3.14 -0.17
C LEU A 119 6.38 4.62 0.21
N ASP A 120 7.01 5.50 -0.55
CA ASP A 120 6.95 6.94 -0.32
C ASP A 120 5.50 7.46 -0.42
N GLN A 121 4.74 6.98 -1.40
CA GLN A 121 3.32 7.32 -1.55
C GLN A 121 2.50 6.81 -0.36
N SER A 122 2.79 5.60 0.14
CA SER A 122 2.10 5.03 1.29
C SER A 122 2.41 5.74 2.61
N MET A 123 3.51 6.47 2.65
CA MET A 123 3.94 7.27 3.80
C MET A 123 3.32 8.67 3.84
N VAL A 124 2.51 9.05 2.85
CA VAL A 124 1.72 10.29 2.93
C VAL A 124 0.85 10.19 4.17
N PRO A 125 1.04 11.08 5.15
CA PRO A 125 0.33 10.95 6.41
C PRO A 125 -1.18 10.95 6.23
N THR A 126 -1.86 10.04 6.91
CA THR A 126 -3.32 9.90 6.82
C THR A 126 -4.05 11.20 7.15
N TYR A 127 -3.48 12.03 8.01
CA TYR A 127 -4.07 13.34 8.34
C TYR A 127 -4.08 14.31 7.15
N LEU A 128 -3.18 14.19 6.17
CA LEU A 128 -3.22 15.00 4.95
C LEU A 128 -4.35 14.56 4.03
N LEU A 129 -4.63 13.25 3.98
CA LEU A 129 -5.73 12.70 3.20
C LEU A 129 -7.09 12.97 3.87
N ASN A 130 -7.10 13.08 5.19
CA ASN A 130 -8.29 13.30 6.01
C ASN A 130 -8.21 14.61 6.80
N ALA A 131 -7.62 15.65 6.20
CA ALA A 131 -7.39 16.95 6.88
C ALA A 131 -8.67 17.53 7.48
N ASP A 132 -9.79 17.43 6.78
CA ASP A 132 -11.08 17.96 7.28
C ASP A 132 -11.57 17.20 8.51
N LEU A 133 -11.44 15.87 8.54
CA LEU A 133 -11.81 15.06 9.70
C LEU A 133 -10.89 15.31 10.88
N TYR A 134 -9.59 15.44 10.62
CA TYR A 134 -8.61 15.78 11.65
C TYR A 134 -8.89 17.15 12.27
N GLN A 135 -9.19 18.16 11.45
CA GLN A 135 -9.55 19.50 11.92
C GLN A 135 -10.84 19.48 12.74
N LYS A 136 -11.85 18.72 12.31
CA LYS A 136 -13.09 18.55 13.08
C LYS A 136 -12.83 17.90 14.45
N ALA A 137 -11.96 16.90 14.52
CA ALA A 137 -11.59 16.26 15.78
C ALA A 137 -10.89 17.26 16.72
N LEU A 138 -9.97 18.07 16.22
CA LEU A 138 -9.32 19.13 16.99
C LEU A 138 -10.32 20.16 17.50
N ASN A 139 -11.29 20.57 16.68
CA ASN A 139 -12.32 21.53 17.05
C ASN A 139 -13.21 20.99 18.18
N VAL A 140 -13.60 19.71 18.11
CA VAL A 140 -14.36 19.04 19.18
C VAL A 140 -13.57 19.04 20.50
N GLN A 141 -12.27 18.74 20.47
CA GLN A 141 -11.43 18.77 21.65
C GLN A 141 -11.30 20.18 22.23
N ALA A 142 -11.16 21.19 21.37
CA ALA A 142 -11.12 22.58 21.78
C ALA A 142 -12.44 23.01 22.44
N ASP A 143 -13.59 22.65 21.89
CA ASP A 143 -14.91 22.94 22.46
C ASP A 143 -15.09 22.27 23.83
N LEU A 144 -14.68 21.00 23.97
CA LEU A 144 -14.72 20.30 25.26
C LEU A 144 -13.83 20.98 26.31
N MET A 145 -12.70 21.50 25.91
CA MET A 145 -11.80 22.25 26.78
C MET A 145 -12.44 23.52 27.35
N ILE A 146 -13.30 24.18 26.57
CA ILE A 146 -13.93 25.45 26.93
C ILE A 146 -15.30 25.26 27.58
N THR A 147 -16.12 24.35 27.05
CA THR A 147 -17.57 24.30 27.33
C THR A 147 -18.02 23.11 28.18
N ALA A 148 -17.15 22.11 28.42
CA ALA A 148 -17.53 20.96 29.25
C ALA A 148 -17.85 21.37 30.70
N ASN A 149 -18.91 20.77 31.25
CA ASN A 149 -19.36 21.05 32.63
C ASN A 149 -18.43 20.48 33.69
N SER A 150 -17.61 19.50 33.37
CA SER A 150 -16.65 18.87 34.28
C SER A 150 -15.26 19.44 34.06
N GLU A 151 -14.63 19.94 35.12
CA GLU A 151 -13.24 20.39 35.11
C GLU A 151 -12.27 19.30 34.60
N LYS A 152 -12.51 18.08 35.01
CA LYS A 152 -11.71 16.91 34.56
C LYS A 152 -11.79 16.73 33.04
N VAL A 153 -12.99 16.80 32.46
CA VAL A 153 -13.20 16.69 31.03
C VAL A 153 -12.50 17.84 30.28
N ARG A 154 -12.58 19.05 30.79
CA ARG A 154 -11.87 20.22 30.22
C ARG A 154 -10.36 20.01 30.25
N SER A 155 -9.83 19.56 31.39
CA SER A 155 -8.40 19.30 31.57
C SER A 155 -7.91 18.17 30.66
N ASP A 156 -8.65 17.07 30.58
CA ASP A 156 -8.32 15.94 29.70
C ASP A 156 -8.35 16.37 28.22
N ALA A 157 -9.33 17.16 27.80
CA ALA A 157 -9.40 17.71 26.45
C ALA A 157 -8.22 18.63 26.12
N ALA A 158 -7.84 19.53 27.05
CA ALA A 158 -6.68 20.38 26.91
C ALA A 158 -5.38 19.57 26.78
N ASN A 159 -5.20 18.54 27.59
CA ASN A 159 -4.03 17.67 27.57
C ASN A 159 -3.95 16.87 26.28
N SER A 160 -5.06 16.48 25.67
CA SER A 160 -5.08 15.74 24.41
C SER A 160 -4.65 16.57 23.19
N LEU A 161 -4.66 17.91 23.30
CA LEU A 161 -4.21 18.83 22.25
C LEU A 161 -2.71 19.11 22.30
N ILE A 162 -2.04 18.74 23.37
CA ILE A 162 -0.59 18.91 23.55
C ILE A 162 0.16 17.65 23.03
#